data_ec13e285420b5e1c048d8023531e41d7
#
_entry.id   ec13e285420b5e1c048d8023531e41d7
#
_cell.length_a   1.000
_cell.length_b   1.000
_cell.length_c   1.000
_cell.angle_alpha   90.00
_cell.angle_beta   90.00
_cell.angle_gamma   90.00
#
_symmetry.space_group_name_H-M   'P 1'
#
loop_
_entity.id
_entity.type
_entity.pdbx_description
1 polymer ?
#
loop_
_entity_poly.entity_id
_entity_poly.type
_entity_poly.pdbx_seq_one_letter_code
_entity_poly.pdbx_strand_id
1 'polypeptide(L)'
;LHDAKSGRDVFVDGRETSPAAATPDKFLDKNGNLDPGRAQSGPWSAGIPGLPAMLVHVAEKYGKLPLGKSLAPAIGIARNGFPVYARMAGGYQVKRAEMDRYPGTRAVFSPGGKPIKQGDVFRQPDLAKTLERLGKQGFDGFYRGPVASKLVAGVNAQGGQWNLNELASYRVKERDPIRFRYHDWDVTTAPPVSSGGIALAEILQMLAPYDLKALSEAQRVHLVVESMRRAYRDRTFYLGDPDFVKVPQTLLTSADYAAGLRATINPDKATPSNLLSGAPTPLEDEETTHFSIIDADGNRVAATQTVNLLYGSGLIPPGTGVLLNDEMDDFALKPGTPNAFGVMGYEANAPKPGKRMLSSMTPTFMESKDKVAVLGTPGGSRIITMVLLGILGYDQGLNAQQVAALPRYHHQWLPDAIDAEPNAISAAAAKQLQAMGHTVELPPDAAEGGRGSSHVWGNLQTVEWDRRSNTLQGGSDPRNEVGKAEVIAQP
;
A
#
# COMPACT_ATOMS: atom_id res chain seq x y z
N LEU A 1 5.79 -14.29 1.73
CA LEU A 1 6.67 -15.15 2.51
C LEU A 1 7.41 -16.11 1.59
N HIS A 2 8.70 -16.29 1.83
CA HIS A 2 9.54 -17.30 1.21
C HIS A 2 10.07 -18.24 2.30
N ASP A 3 9.85 -19.53 2.15
CA ASP A 3 10.46 -20.57 2.99
C ASP A 3 11.70 -21.12 2.28
N ALA A 4 12.87 -20.78 2.77
CA ALA A 4 14.14 -21.17 2.16
C ALA A 4 14.36 -22.69 2.15
N LYS A 5 13.81 -23.41 3.13
CA LYS A 5 13.97 -24.88 3.22
C LYS A 5 13.20 -25.61 2.12
N SER A 6 11.99 -25.17 1.81
CA SER A 6 11.15 -25.79 0.77
C SER A 6 11.24 -25.10 -0.58
N GLY A 7 11.84 -23.90 -0.66
CA GLY A 7 11.84 -23.05 -1.83
C GLY A 7 10.46 -22.49 -2.18
N ARG A 8 9.50 -22.57 -1.27
CA ARG A 8 8.11 -22.16 -1.53
C ARG A 8 7.88 -20.70 -1.20
N ASP A 9 7.26 -20.00 -2.15
CA ASP A 9 6.67 -18.68 -1.92
C ASP A 9 5.17 -18.80 -1.72
N VAL A 10 4.65 -17.98 -0.81
CA VAL A 10 3.21 -17.81 -0.58
C VAL A 10 2.87 -16.35 -0.37
N PHE A 11 1.80 -15.90 -1.01
CA PHE A 11 1.18 -14.62 -0.70
C PHE A 11 0.05 -14.84 0.32
N VAL A 12 0.15 -14.20 1.47
CA VAL A 12 -0.87 -14.23 2.53
C VAL A 12 -1.70 -12.97 2.42
N ASP A 13 -2.93 -13.14 1.93
CA ASP A 13 -3.89 -12.05 1.71
C ASP A 13 -4.76 -11.86 2.95
N GLY A 14 -4.42 -10.82 3.72
CA GLY A 14 -5.19 -10.34 4.87
C GLY A 14 -5.96 -9.05 4.57
N ARG A 15 -6.28 -8.78 3.28
CA ARG A 15 -7.05 -7.58 2.89
C ARG A 15 -8.43 -7.58 3.54
N GLU A 16 -8.91 -6.41 3.87
CA GLU A 16 -10.23 -6.14 4.41
C GLU A 16 -11.34 -6.64 3.48
N THR A 17 -12.52 -6.93 4.05
CA THR A 17 -13.70 -7.28 3.25
C THR A 17 -14.81 -6.27 3.45
N SER A 18 -15.59 -6.02 2.39
CA SER A 18 -16.76 -5.15 2.45
C SER A 18 -17.81 -5.71 3.41
N PRO A 19 -18.33 -4.90 4.36
CA PRO A 19 -19.50 -5.27 5.15
C PRO A 19 -20.72 -5.55 4.26
N ALA A 20 -21.60 -6.44 4.71
CA ALA A 20 -22.78 -6.84 3.93
C ALA A 20 -23.73 -5.68 3.63
N ALA A 21 -23.82 -4.71 4.53
CA ALA A 21 -24.68 -3.55 4.38
C ALA A 21 -24.06 -2.43 3.53
N ALA A 22 -22.76 -2.49 3.19
CA ALA A 22 -22.06 -1.46 2.44
C ALA A 22 -22.28 -1.60 0.93
N THR A 23 -23.46 -1.23 0.47
CA THR A 23 -23.85 -1.15 -0.94
C THR A 23 -23.46 0.20 -1.55
N PRO A 24 -23.28 0.32 -2.89
CA PRO A 24 -22.83 1.57 -3.51
C PRO A 24 -23.68 2.80 -3.16
N ASP A 25 -25.01 2.63 -3.02
CA ASP A 25 -25.94 3.72 -2.67
C ASP A 25 -25.64 4.37 -1.31
N LYS A 26 -24.99 3.65 -0.39
CA LYS A 26 -24.59 4.17 0.93
C LYS A 26 -23.52 5.26 0.86
N PHE A 27 -22.80 5.30 -0.25
CA PHE A 27 -21.70 6.25 -0.48
C PHE A 27 -22.10 7.40 -1.40
N LEU A 28 -23.36 7.49 -1.78
CA LEU A 28 -23.87 8.57 -2.63
C LEU A 28 -24.61 9.63 -1.82
N ASP A 29 -24.48 10.87 -2.25
CA ASP A 29 -25.29 11.99 -1.76
C ASP A 29 -26.73 11.93 -2.35
N LYS A 30 -27.58 12.85 -1.93
CA LYS A 30 -28.98 12.97 -2.43
C LYS A 30 -29.09 13.24 -3.94
N ASN A 31 -28.02 13.67 -4.59
CA ASN A 31 -27.94 13.94 -6.01
C ASN A 31 -27.34 12.77 -6.80
N GLY A 32 -26.98 11.67 -6.13
CA GLY A 32 -26.32 10.52 -6.72
C GLY A 32 -24.82 10.71 -7.01
N ASN A 33 -24.19 11.72 -6.42
CA ASN A 33 -22.74 11.91 -6.47
C ASN A 33 -22.06 11.17 -5.33
N LEU A 34 -20.80 10.73 -5.54
CA LEU A 34 -19.99 10.19 -4.47
C LEU A 34 -19.88 11.20 -3.33
N ASP A 35 -20.10 10.73 -2.11
CA ASP A 35 -19.87 11.48 -0.87
C ASP A 35 -18.49 11.08 -0.31
N PRO A 36 -17.43 11.86 -0.54
CA PRO A 36 -16.10 11.54 -0.05
C PRO A 36 -16.05 11.38 1.47
N GLY A 37 -16.85 12.16 2.21
CA GLY A 37 -16.89 12.08 3.66
C GLY A 37 -17.33 10.70 4.17
N ARG A 38 -18.25 10.03 3.46
CA ARG A 38 -18.67 8.67 3.80
C ARG A 38 -17.71 7.59 3.31
N ALA A 39 -17.01 7.85 2.20
CA ALA A 39 -16.04 6.92 1.64
C ALA A 39 -14.76 6.85 2.49
N GLN A 40 -14.34 8.00 3.04
CA GLN A 40 -13.02 8.20 3.67
C GLN A 40 -13.06 8.33 5.19
N SER A 41 -14.26 8.41 5.80
CA SER A 41 -14.38 8.69 7.23
C SER A 41 -15.58 7.98 7.86
N GLY A 42 -15.40 7.59 9.12
CA GLY A 42 -16.46 7.06 9.94
C GLY A 42 -16.85 5.62 9.67
N PRO A 43 -18.04 5.20 10.11
CA PRO A 43 -18.38 3.79 10.19
C PRO A 43 -18.62 3.11 8.84
N TRP A 44 -18.96 3.86 7.80
CA TRP A 44 -19.20 3.31 6.46
C TRP A 44 -17.92 3.11 5.66
N SER A 45 -16.86 3.91 5.94
CA SER A 45 -15.57 3.77 5.26
C SER A 45 -14.78 2.54 5.71
N ALA A 46 -15.13 1.94 6.87
CA ALA A 46 -14.40 0.83 7.44
C ALA A 46 -14.78 -0.52 6.84
N GLY A 47 -13.81 -1.22 6.27
CA GLY A 47 -13.89 -2.63 5.92
C GLY A 47 -13.71 -3.54 7.15
N ILE A 48 -14.20 -4.78 7.09
CA ILE A 48 -13.99 -5.79 8.13
C ILE A 48 -12.49 -6.07 8.24
N PRO A 49 -11.86 -5.83 9.39
CA PRO A 49 -10.41 -5.93 9.55
C PRO A 49 -9.84 -7.31 9.20
N GLY A 50 -8.73 -7.34 8.46
CA GLY A 50 -8.08 -8.57 8.06
C GLY A 50 -6.74 -8.81 8.74
N LEU A 51 -6.00 -7.74 9.08
CA LEU A 51 -4.68 -7.83 9.68
C LEU A 51 -4.60 -8.71 10.94
N PRO A 52 -5.52 -8.64 11.92
CA PRO A 52 -5.45 -9.51 13.09
C PRO A 52 -5.52 -11.00 12.74
N ALA A 53 -6.38 -11.37 11.79
CA ALA A 53 -6.47 -12.76 11.32
C ALA A 53 -5.21 -13.20 10.57
N MET A 54 -4.61 -12.30 9.78
CA MET A 54 -3.35 -12.57 9.08
C MET A 54 -2.21 -12.82 10.08
N LEU A 55 -2.10 -12.04 11.15
CA LEU A 55 -1.08 -12.23 12.19
C LEU A 55 -1.24 -13.60 12.87
N VAL A 56 -2.47 -14.00 13.19
CA VAL A 56 -2.76 -15.34 13.74
C VAL A 56 -2.34 -16.42 12.76
N HIS A 57 -2.80 -16.33 11.51
CA HIS A 57 -2.53 -17.31 10.45
C HIS A 57 -1.02 -17.50 10.21
N VAL A 58 -0.28 -16.39 10.09
CA VAL A 58 1.17 -16.44 9.88
C VAL A 58 1.89 -17.03 11.09
N ALA A 59 1.50 -16.66 12.31
CA ALA A 59 2.12 -17.21 13.51
C ALA A 59 1.87 -18.71 13.68
N GLU A 60 0.65 -19.17 13.41
CA GLU A 60 0.26 -20.58 13.55
C GLU A 60 0.86 -21.49 12.47
N LYS A 61 0.94 -21.00 11.23
CA LYS A 61 1.33 -21.82 10.09
C LYS A 61 2.82 -21.73 9.75
N TYR A 62 3.42 -20.56 9.92
CA TYR A 62 4.79 -20.27 9.51
C TYR A 62 5.70 -19.84 10.66
N GLY A 63 5.13 -19.42 11.79
CA GLY A 63 5.88 -18.93 12.93
C GLY A 63 6.53 -20.04 13.75
N LYS A 64 7.73 -19.79 14.30
CA LYS A 64 8.41 -20.65 15.28
C LYS A 64 8.02 -20.28 16.73
N LEU A 65 7.56 -19.05 16.96
CA LEU A 65 7.17 -18.56 18.29
C LEU A 65 5.65 -18.49 18.44
N PRO A 66 5.11 -18.81 19.64
CA PRO A 66 3.70 -18.55 19.93
C PRO A 66 3.34 -17.09 19.72
N LEU A 67 2.17 -16.82 19.11
CA LEU A 67 1.70 -15.46 18.80
C LEU A 67 1.77 -14.50 20.00
N GLY A 68 1.39 -14.97 21.20
CA GLY A 68 1.45 -14.16 22.41
C GLY A 68 2.86 -13.71 22.79
N LYS A 69 3.89 -14.50 22.47
CA LYS A 69 5.30 -14.08 22.66
C LYS A 69 5.69 -13.03 21.62
N SER A 70 5.29 -13.22 20.37
CA SER A 70 5.56 -12.25 19.29
C SER A 70 4.86 -10.90 19.52
N LEU A 71 3.67 -10.91 20.11
CA LEU A 71 2.91 -9.69 20.43
C LEU A 71 3.37 -9.00 21.74
N ALA A 72 4.15 -9.66 22.59
CA ALA A 72 4.52 -9.13 23.91
C ALA A 72 5.18 -7.73 23.87
N PRO A 73 6.10 -7.41 22.94
CA PRO A 73 6.65 -6.06 22.82
C PRO A 73 5.58 -5.02 22.48
N ALA A 74 4.70 -5.30 21.52
CA ALA A 74 3.61 -4.40 21.11
C ALA A 74 2.60 -4.18 22.25
N ILE A 75 2.27 -5.24 23.01
CA ILE A 75 1.43 -5.15 24.22
C ILE A 75 2.09 -4.26 25.26
N GLY A 76 3.41 -4.41 25.46
CA GLY A 76 4.19 -3.57 26.37
C GLY A 76 4.16 -2.10 25.99
N ILE A 77 4.39 -1.78 24.70
CA ILE A 77 4.34 -0.42 24.15
C ILE A 77 2.93 0.18 24.30
N ALA A 78 1.90 -0.56 23.93
CA ALA A 78 0.51 -0.09 24.07
C ALA A 78 0.13 0.20 25.52
N ARG A 79 0.59 -0.62 26.46
CA ARG A 79 0.30 -0.46 27.90
C ARG A 79 1.09 0.66 28.55
N ASN A 80 2.41 0.69 28.35
CA ASN A 80 3.33 1.59 29.02
C ASN A 80 3.43 2.93 28.30
N GLY A 81 3.15 2.96 27.00
CA GLY A 81 3.19 4.12 26.15
C GLY A 81 4.57 4.36 25.52
N PHE A 82 4.57 5.29 24.60
CA PHE A 82 5.76 5.80 23.91
C PHE A 82 5.65 7.32 23.71
N PRO A 83 6.75 8.04 23.52
CA PRO A 83 6.69 9.47 23.22
C PRO A 83 6.02 9.75 21.89
N VAL A 84 5.03 10.64 21.88
CA VAL A 84 4.41 11.13 20.63
C VAL A 84 5.46 11.84 19.77
N TYR A 85 5.66 11.41 18.55
CA TYR A 85 6.57 12.04 17.60
C TYR A 85 5.87 13.11 16.76
N ALA A 86 6.63 14.00 16.10
CA ALA A 86 6.12 15.19 15.42
C ALA A 86 5.05 14.85 14.36
N ARG A 87 5.30 13.85 13.51
CA ARG A 87 4.35 13.42 12.47
C ARG A 87 3.02 12.96 13.06
N MET A 88 3.05 12.15 14.13
CA MET A 88 1.83 11.68 14.79
C MET A 88 1.01 12.85 15.35
N ALA A 89 1.65 13.80 16.04
CA ALA A 89 0.97 14.98 16.58
C ALA A 89 0.41 15.86 15.46
N GLY A 90 1.22 16.12 14.41
CA GLY A 90 0.82 16.94 13.27
C GLY A 90 -0.34 16.34 12.49
N GLY A 91 -0.27 15.06 12.17
CA GLY A 91 -1.35 14.33 11.49
C GLY A 91 -2.65 14.34 12.28
N TYR A 92 -2.57 14.11 13.60
CA TYR A 92 -3.75 14.22 14.45
C TYR A 92 -4.35 15.63 14.43
N GLN A 93 -3.54 16.70 14.43
CA GLN A 93 -4.08 18.08 14.34
C GLN A 93 -4.83 18.33 13.04
N VAL A 94 -4.36 17.78 11.93
CA VAL A 94 -5.04 17.87 10.62
C VAL A 94 -6.41 17.18 10.65
N LYS A 95 -6.48 15.96 11.19
CA LYS A 95 -7.72 15.15 11.22
C LYS A 95 -8.56 15.33 12.51
N ARG A 96 -8.15 16.20 13.42
CA ARG A 96 -8.74 16.33 14.75
C ARG A 96 -10.24 16.58 14.75
N ALA A 97 -10.71 17.51 13.92
CA ALA A 97 -12.13 17.86 13.87
C ALA A 97 -13.01 16.68 13.48
N GLU A 98 -12.49 15.78 12.69
CA GLU A 98 -13.13 14.55 12.25
C GLU A 98 -13.04 13.45 13.33
N MET A 99 -11.85 13.18 13.84
CA MET A 99 -11.57 12.12 14.81
C MET A 99 -12.23 12.39 16.17
N ASP A 100 -12.28 13.64 16.64
CA ASP A 100 -12.87 14.02 17.92
C ASP A 100 -14.42 13.89 17.95
N ARG A 101 -15.06 13.65 16.80
CA ARG A 101 -16.50 13.30 16.76
C ARG A 101 -16.79 11.97 17.45
N TYR A 102 -15.82 11.05 17.45
CA TYR A 102 -15.97 9.70 17.96
C TYR A 102 -15.48 9.59 19.40
N PRO A 103 -16.37 9.25 20.37
CA PRO A 103 -16.01 9.22 21.78
C PRO A 103 -14.82 8.34 22.12
N GLY A 104 -14.70 7.16 21.48
CA GLY A 104 -13.59 6.24 21.70
C GLY A 104 -12.26 6.81 21.20
N THR A 105 -12.27 7.47 20.05
CA THR A 105 -11.08 8.12 19.49
C THR A 105 -10.66 9.32 20.32
N ARG A 106 -11.61 10.16 20.69
CA ARG A 106 -11.36 11.33 21.57
C ARG A 106 -10.77 10.91 22.91
N ALA A 107 -11.22 9.80 23.48
CA ALA A 107 -10.66 9.28 24.74
C ALA A 107 -9.18 8.90 24.62
N VAL A 108 -8.74 8.46 23.43
CA VAL A 108 -7.35 8.05 23.15
C VAL A 108 -6.48 9.24 22.75
N PHE A 109 -6.94 10.08 21.82
CA PHE A 109 -6.14 11.15 21.22
C PHE A 109 -6.32 12.53 21.88
N SER A 110 -7.39 12.71 22.68
CA SER A 110 -7.65 13.92 23.47
C SER A 110 -8.05 13.57 24.91
N PRO A 111 -7.20 12.85 25.67
CA PRO A 111 -7.52 12.43 27.03
C PRO A 111 -7.80 13.66 27.92
N GLY A 112 -8.93 13.64 28.64
CA GLY A 112 -9.36 14.78 29.45
C GLY A 112 -9.66 16.05 28.62
N GLY A 113 -9.96 15.93 27.33
CA GLY A 113 -10.24 17.03 26.40
C GLY A 113 -9.00 17.76 25.90
N LYS A 114 -7.81 17.29 26.22
CA LYS A 114 -6.53 17.86 25.77
C LYS A 114 -5.95 17.03 24.62
N PRO A 115 -5.76 17.60 23.43
CA PRO A 115 -5.14 16.89 22.31
C PRO A 115 -3.69 16.49 22.63
N ILE A 116 -3.29 15.32 22.16
CA ILE A 116 -1.90 14.87 22.27
C ILE A 116 -0.95 15.85 21.58
N LYS A 117 0.25 16.03 22.14
CA LYS A 117 1.33 16.84 21.60
C LYS A 117 2.60 16.04 21.49
N GLN A 118 3.53 16.50 20.66
CA GLN A 118 4.86 15.92 20.59
C GLN A 118 5.51 15.88 21.98
N GLY A 119 6.05 14.72 22.34
CA GLY A 119 6.68 14.45 23.63
C GLY A 119 5.74 13.91 24.70
N ASP A 120 4.41 14.02 24.55
CA ASP A 120 3.48 13.37 25.46
C ASP A 120 3.65 11.85 25.42
N VAL A 121 3.33 11.17 26.53
CA VAL A 121 3.34 9.70 26.55
C VAL A 121 2.01 9.16 26.08
N PHE A 122 2.00 8.56 24.88
CA PHE A 122 0.80 7.99 24.28
C PHE A 122 0.59 6.54 24.75
N ARG A 123 -0.53 6.29 25.43
CA ARG A 123 -0.91 4.98 25.96
C ARG A 123 -2.22 4.50 25.40
N GLN A 124 -2.30 3.21 25.10
CA GLN A 124 -3.49 2.55 24.56
C GLN A 124 -3.83 1.28 25.37
N PRO A 125 -4.29 1.42 26.63
CA PRO A 125 -4.53 0.27 27.50
C PRO A 125 -5.59 -0.70 26.97
N ASP A 126 -6.58 -0.22 26.23
CA ASP A 126 -7.59 -1.08 25.62
C ASP A 126 -7.05 -1.85 24.42
N LEU A 127 -6.15 -1.24 23.62
CA LEU A 127 -5.43 -1.95 22.57
C LEU A 127 -4.54 -3.05 23.15
N ALA A 128 -3.84 -2.76 24.27
CA ALA A 128 -3.05 -3.79 24.97
C ALA A 128 -3.89 -5.00 25.36
N LYS A 129 -5.11 -4.79 25.91
CA LYS A 129 -6.04 -5.89 26.24
C LYS A 129 -6.54 -6.64 25.01
N THR A 130 -6.79 -5.94 23.90
CA THR A 130 -7.19 -6.55 22.63
C THR A 130 -6.07 -7.44 22.07
N LEU A 131 -4.83 -6.95 22.05
CA LEU A 131 -3.65 -7.72 21.64
C LEU A 131 -3.37 -8.92 22.54
N GLU A 132 -3.58 -8.79 23.86
CA GLU A 132 -3.46 -9.91 24.81
C GLU A 132 -4.48 -11.02 24.51
N ARG A 133 -5.73 -10.63 24.21
CA ARG A 133 -6.75 -11.61 23.81
C ARG A 133 -6.41 -12.30 22.50
N LEU A 134 -5.97 -11.53 21.51
CA LEU A 134 -5.49 -12.07 20.24
C LEU A 134 -4.35 -13.07 20.46
N GLY A 135 -3.36 -12.71 21.29
CA GLY A 135 -2.21 -13.58 21.60
C GLY A 135 -2.57 -14.85 22.36
N LYS A 136 -3.63 -14.84 23.17
CA LYS A 136 -4.09 -15.97 24.00
C LYS A 136 -5.10 -16.88 23.31
N GLN A 137 -5.98 -16.32 22.49
CA GLN A 137 -7.16 -16.98 21.93
C GLN A 137 -7.12 -17.04 20.39
N GLY A 138 -6.03 -16.57 19.77
CA GLY A 138 -5.91 -16.54 18.32
C GLY A 138 -7.07 -15.78 17.66
N PHE A 139 -7.60 -16.33 16.58
CA PHE A 139 -8.70 -15.74 15.81
C PHE A 139 -9.91 -15.35 16.69
N ASP A 140 -10.32 -16.23 17.61
CA ASP A 140 -11.49 -16.00 18.46
C ASP A 140 -11.28 -14.82 19.43
N GLY A 141 -10.04 -14.50 19.78
CA GLY A 141 -9.71 -13.36 20.64
C GLY A 141 -10.07 -11.99 20.05
N PHE A 142 -10.23 -11.89 18.73
CA PHE A 142 -10.60 -10.66 18.03
C PHE A 142 -11.95 -10.76 17.32
N TYR A 143 -12.19 -11.85 16.60
CA TYR A 143 -13.34 -12.00 15.68
C TYR A 143 -14.59 -12.58 16.35
N ARG A 144 -14.47 -13.01 17.59
CA ARG A 144 -15.58 -13.53 18.42
C ARG A 144 -15.52 -12.95 19.83
N GLY A 145 -16.58 -13.17 20.58
CA GLY A 145 -16.66 -12.76 22.00
C GLY A 145 -16.57 -11.25 22.21
N PRO A 146 -15.96 -10.80 23.33
CA PRO A 146 -16.10 -9.41 23.79
C PRO A 146 -15.50 -8.34 22.87
N VAL A 147 -14.39 -8.64 22.16
CA VAL A 147 -13.78 -7.67 21.24
C VAL A 147 -14.69 -7.47 20.03
N ALA A 148 -15.12 -8.57 19.39
CA ALA A 148 -16.06 -8.49 18.27
C ALA A 148 -17.36 -7.77 18.64
N SER A 149 -17.93 -8.09 19.81
CA SER A 149 -19.15 -7.42 20.28
C SER A 149 -18.98 -5.92 20.43
N LYS A 150 -17.83 -5.47 20.97
CA LYS A 150 -17.53 -4.03 21.12
C LYS A 150 -17.28 -3.36 19.77
N LEU A 151 -16.60 -4.04 18.83
CA LEU A 151 -16.37 -3.52 17.48
C LEU A 151 -17.72 -3.25 16.79
N VAL A 152 -18.59 -4.26 16.74
CA VAL A 152 -19.93 -4.15 16.15
C VAL A 152 -20.77 -3.09 16.84
N ALA A 153 -20.83 -3.09 18.17
CA ALA A 153 -21.60 -2.10 18.90
C ALA A 153 -21.09 -0.67 18.68
N GLY A 154 -19.76 -0.47 18.67
CA GLY A 154 -19.16 0.84 18.49
C GLY A 154 -19.34 1.40 17.08
N VAL A 155 -19.22 0.57 16.05
CA VAL A 155 -19.50 0.95 14.66
C VAL A 155 -20.97 1.29 14.46
N ASN A 156 -21.88 0.45 14.98
CA ASN A 156 -23.32 0.65 14.82
C ASN A 156 -23.84 1.85 15.61
N ALA A 157 -23.25 2.15 16.78
CA ALA A 157 -23.58 3.34 17.55
C ALA A 157 -23.23 4.66 16.83
N GLN A 158 -22.35 4.60 15.83
CA GLN A 158 -21.99 5.75 14.97
C GLN A 158 -22.73 5.74 13.62
N GLY A 159 -23.73 4.87 13.45
CA GLY A 159 -24.57 4.80 12.25
C GLY A 159 -24.09 3.79 11.18
N GLY A 160 -23.06 2.99 11.47
CA GLY A 160 -22.69 1.85 10.63
C GLY A 160 -23.62 0.65 10.81
N GLN A 161 -23.40 -0.42 10.06
CA GLN A 161 -24.22 -1.62 10.07
C GLN A 161 -23.38 -2.89 9.97
N TRP A 162 -22.52 -3.12 10.95
CA TRP A 162 -21.78 -4.39 11.09
C TRP A 162 -22.58 -5.42 11.87
N ASN A 163 -22.28 -6.70 11.63
CA ASN A 163 -22.81 -7.79 12.43
C ASN A 163 -21.73 -8.80 12.83
N LEU A 164 -21.98 -9.58 13.88
CA LEU A 164 -21.01 -10.53 14.43
C LEU A 164 -20.63 -11.65 13.46
N ASN A 165 -21.56 -12.03 12.56
CA ASN A 165 -21.28 -13.09 11.59
C ASN A 165 -20.24 -12.67 10.54
N GLU A 166 -20.22 -11.40 10.15
CA GLU A 166 -19.22 -10.87 9.22
C GLU A 166 -17.80 -10.98 9.81
N LEU A 167 -17.63 -10.59 11.08
CA LEU A 167 -16.35 -10.77 11.76
C LEU A 167 -16.01 -12.26 11.88
N ALA A 168 -16.91 -13.08 12.41
CA ALA A 168 -16.68 -14.51 12.64
C ALA A 168 -16.43 -15.30 11.36
N SER A 169 -16.91 -14.83 10.22
CA SER A 169 -16.73 -15.46 8.90
C SER A 169 -15.50 -14.99 8.14
N TYR A 170 -14.80 -13.94 8.58
CA TYR A 170 -13.60 -13.48 7.91
C TYR A 170 -12.56 -14.61 7.81
N ARG A 171 -11.90 -14.73 6.66
CA ARG A 171 -10.83 -15.72 6.43
C ARG A 171 -9.69 -15.09 5.65
N VAL A 172 -8.49 -15.33 6.10
CA VAL A 172 -7.25 -15.10 5.35
C VAL A 172 -7.25 -16.00 4.11
N LYS A 173 -6.69 -15.52 3.01
CA LYS A 173 -6.47 -16.31 1.80
C LYS A 173 -4.98 -16.52 1.57
N GLU A 174 -4.58 -17.72 1.21
CA GLU A 174 -3.27 -17.94 0.62
C GLU A 174 -3.41 -17.99 -0.89
N ARG A 175 -2.54 -17.25 -1.57
CA ARG A 175 -2.55 -17.16 -3.03
C ARG A 175 -1.16 -17.44 -3.57
N ASP A 176 -1.10 -17.97 -4.80
CA ASP A 176 0.16 -18.08 -5.51
C ASP A 176 0.61 -16.69 -5.94
N PRO A 177 1.85 -16.27 -5.62
CA PRO A 177 2.36 -14.98 -6.06
C PRO A 177 2.55 -14.92 -7.58
N ILE A 178 2.52 -13.71 -8.14
CA ILE A 178 2.90 -13.47 -9.52
C ILE A 178 4.42 -13.62 -9.65
N ARG A 179 4.87 -14.35 -10.67
CA ARG A 179 6.29 -14.53 -11.00
C ARG A 179 6.52 -14.18 -12.44
N PHE A 180 7.57 -13.43 -12.69
CA PHE A 180 8.05 -13.12 -14.04
C PHE A 180 9.55 -12.80 -14.01
N ARG A 181 10.16 -12.81 -15.19
CA ARG A 181 11.58 -12.48 -15.33
C ARG A 181 11.74 -11.09 -15.93
N TYR A 182 12.69 -10.34 -15.39
CA TYR A 182 13.16 -9.06 -15.93
C TYR A 182 14.68 -9.06 -15.96
N HIS A 183 15.29 -9.10 -17.14
CA HIS A 183 16.72 -9.28 -17.35
C HIS A 183 17.24 -10.50 -16.55
N ASP A 184 18.17 -10.29 -15.64
CA ASP A 184 18.76 -11.34 -14.78
C ASP A 184 17.97 -11.61 -13.49
N TRP A 185 16.87 -10.90 -13.27
CA TRP A 185 16.08 -10.99 -12.05
C TRP A 185 14.81 -11.81 -12.22
N ASP A 186 14.64 -12.79 -11.36
CA ASP A 186 13.34 -13.42 -11.12
C ASP A 186 12.58 -12.58 -10.08
N VAL A 187 11.44 -12.05 -10.47
CA VAL A 187 10.60 -11.17 -9.64
C VAL A 187 9.39 -11.95 -9.15
N THR A 188 9.20 -11.96 -7.83
CA THR A 188 8.04 -12.57 -7.16
C THR A 188 7.30 -11.49 -6.38
N THR A 189 6.02 -11.27 -6.67
CA THR A 189 5.26 -10.14 -6.12
C THR A 189 3.79 -10.47 -5.90
N ALA A 190 3.03 -9.50 -5.36
CA ALA A 190 1.64 -9.69 -4.96
C ALA A 190 0.70 -10.02 -6.13
N PRO A 191 -0.14 -11.06 -6.01
CA PRO A 191 -1.22 -11.33 -6.96
C PRO A 191 -2.44 -10.46 -6.64
N PRO A 192 -3.52 -10.45 -7.46
CA PRO A 192 -4.82 -9.94 -7.04
C PRO A 192 -5.28 -10.59 -5.69
N VAL A 193 -5.83 -9.84 -4.75
CA VAL A 193 -6.47 -8.50 -4.87
C VAL A 193 -5.49 -7.31 -4.94
N SER A 194 -4.18 -7.49 -4.96
CA SER A 194 -3.30 -6.38 -5.32
C SER A 194 -3.19 -6.24 -6.84
N SER A 195 -3.20 -5.00 -7.31
CA SER A 195 -2.93 -4.66 -8.70
C SER A 195 -1.44 -4.61 -9.02
N GLY A 196 -0.59 -4.52 -7.99
CA GLY A 196 0.82 -4.21 -8.14
C GLY A 196 1.59 -5.21 -8.97
N GLY A 197 1.39 -6.50 -8.73
CA GLY A 197 2.16 -7.52 -9.45
C GLY A 197 1.84 -7.60 -10.93
N ILE A 198 0.57 -7.45 -11.31
CA ILE A 198 0.17 -7.39 -12.72
C ILE A 198 0.77 -6.15 -13.38
N ALA A 199 0.60 -4.97 -12.77
CA ALA A 199 1.13 -3.74 -13.33
C ALA A 199 2.67 -3.77 -13.46
N LEU A 200 3.40 -4.31 -12.48
CA LEU A 200 4.84 -4.49 -12.58
C LEU A 200 5.23 -5.43 -13.73
N ALA A 201 4.53 -6.56 -13.87
CA ALA A 201 4.79 -7.50 -14.95
C ALA A 201 4.58 -6.85 -16.33
N GLU A 202 3.47 -6.14 -16.52
CA GLU A 202 3.20 -5.41 -17.76
C GLU A 202 4.27 -4.37 -18.07
N ILE A 203 4.60 -3.50 -17.10
CA ILE A 203 5.58 -2.42 -17.30
C ILE A 203 6.95 -3.00 -17.60
N LEU A 204 7.45 -3.91 -16.77
CA LEU A 204 8.80 -4.45 -16.91
C LEU A 204 8.96 -5.29 -18.19
N GLN A 205 7.92 -6.02 -18.62
CA GLN A 205 7.96 -6.74 -19.89
C GLN A 205 7.86 -5.79 -21.09
N MET A 206 7.17 -4.65 -21.00
CA MET A 206 7.24 -3.61 -22.03
C MET A 206 8.64 -3.01 -22.13
N LEU A 207 9.33 -2.83 -20.99
CA LEU A 207 10.66 -2.23 -20.91
C LEU A 207 11.80 -3.20 -21.23
N ALA A 208 11.63 -4.50 -21.04
CA ALA A 208 12.70 -5.50 -21.13
C ALA A 208 13.52 -5.49 -22.44
N PRO A 209 12.96 -5.16 -23.64
CA PRO A 209 13.76 -5.10 -24.86
C PRO A 209 14.63 -3.85 -25.01
N TYR A 210 14.50 -2.86 -24.13
CA TYR A 210 15.26 -1.61 -24.22
C TYR A 210 16.47 -1.63 -23.29
N ASP A 211 17.63 -1.20 -23.80
CA ASP A 211 18.76 -0.85 -22.95
C ASP A 211 18.53 0.56 -22.35
N LEU A 212 17.86 0.60 -21.19
CA LEU A 212 17.52 1.85 -20.53
C LEU A 212 18.77 2.67 -20.12
N LYS A 213 19.95 2.04 -20.00
CA LYS A 213 21.20 2.72 -19.65
C LYS A 213 21.79 3.50 -20.83
N ALA A 214 21.53 3.02 -22.04
CA ALA A 214 22.00 3.68 -23.27
C ALA A 214 21.12 4.87 -23.68
N LEU A 215 19.92 5.01 -23.12
CA LEU A 215 19.00 6.09 -23.47
C LEU A 215 19.31 7.39 -22.73
N SER A 216 18.98 8.52 -23.35
CA SER A 216 18.94 9.80 -22.65
C SER A 216 17.92 9.75 -21.50
N GLU A 217 18.08 10.64 -20.52
CA GLU A 217 17.14 10.73 -19.39
C GLU A 217 15.69 10.90 -19.86
N ALA A 218 15.44 11.83 -20.78
CA ALA A 218 14.10 12.09 -21.30
C ALA A 218 13.50 10.86 -22.00
N GLN A 219 14.28 10.16 -22.86
CA GLN A 219 13.82 8.95 -23.53
C GLN A 219 13.51 7.82 -22.54
N ARG A 220 14.38 7.63 -21.54
CA ARG A 220 14.15 6.64 -20.49
C ARG A 220 12.87 6.94 -19.68
N VAL A 221 12.70 8.17 -19.21
CA VAL A 221 11.49 8.59 -18.47
C VAL A 221 10.26 8.45 -19.36
N HIS A 222 10.32 8.86 -20.62
CA HIS A 222 9.22 8.71 -21.57
C HIS A 222 8.75 7.25 -21.69
N LEU A 223 9.65 6.30 -21.95
CA LEU A 223 9.29 4.89 -22.09
C LEU A 223 8.71 4.30 -20.81
N VAL A 224 9.29 4.66 -19.66
CA VAL A 224 8.78 4.20 -18.34
C VAL A 224 7.38 4.75 -18.10
N VAL A 225 7.15 6.04 -18.34
CA VAL A 225 5.84 6.70 -18.17
C VAL A 225 4.79 6.14 -19.13
N GLU A 226 5.14 5.93 -20.40
CA GLU A 226 4.23 5.33 -21.38
C GLU A 226 3.83 3.89 -20.97
N SER A 227 4.76 3.15 -20.37
CA SER A 227 4.48 1.81 -19.84
C SER A 227 3.59 1.89 -18.59
N MET A 228 3.87 2.82 -17.67
CA MET A 228 3.00 3.09 -16.50
C MET A 228 1.58 3.44 -16.93
N ARG A 229 1.41 4.35 -17.91
CA ARG A 229 0.12 4.79 -18.45
C ARG A 229 -0.74 3.61 -18.89
N ARG A 230 -0.18 2.64 -19.60
CA ARG A 230 -0.88 1.45 -20.10
C ARG A 230 -1.26 0.49 -18.98
N ALA A 231 -0.35 0.19 -18.09
CA ALA A 231 -0.59 -0.71 -16.97
C ALA A 231 -1.66 -0.15 -16.00
N TYR A 232 -1.66 1.14 -15.72
CA TYR A 232 -2.70 1.76 -14.87
C TYR A 232 -4.06 1.83 -15.56
N ARG A 233 -4.10 1.99 -16.88
CA ARG A 233 -5.34 1.84 -17.63
C ARG A 233 -5.89 0.43 -17.47
N ASP A 234 -5.08 -0.59 -17.67
CA ASP A 234 -5.52 -1.98 -17.56
C ASP A 234 -5.91 -2.34 -16.12
N ARG A 235 -5.18 -1.83 -15.13
CA ARG A 235 -5.58 -1.87 -13.72
C ARG A 235 -7.03 -1.41 -13.52
N THR A 236 -7.35 -0.29 -14.11
CA THR A 236 -8.65 0.37 -13.94
C THR A 236 -9.82 -0.47 -14.46
N PHE A 237 -9.65 -1.14 -15.59
CA PHE A 237 -10.73 -1.86 -16.25
C PHE A 237 -10.84 -3.33 -15.87
N TYR A 238 -9.71 -3.98 -15.56
CA TYR A 238 -9.67 -5.44 -15.44
C TYR A 238 -9.48 -5.97 -14.02
N LEU A 239 -8.99 -5.13 -13.08
CA LEU A 239 -8.56 -5.64 -11.79
C LEU A 239 -9.61 -5.45 -10.68
N GLY A 240 -9.69 -6.45 -9.83
CA GLY A 240 -10.56 -6.54 -8.67
C GLY A 240 -10.30 -7.82 -7.89
N ASP A 241 -11.17 -8.14 -6.94
CA ASP A 241 -11.06 -9.38 -6.15
C ASP A 241 -11.29 -10.61 -7.04
N PRO A 242 -10.28 -11.49 -7.20
CA PRO A 242 -10.36 -12.67 -8.07
C PRO A 242 -11.36 -13.72 -7.56
N ASP A 243 -11.79 -13.64 -6.30
CA ASP A 243 -12.84 -14.52 -5.76
C ASP A 243 -14.26 -14.08 -6.23
N PHE A 244 -14.39 -12.87 -6.81
CA PHE A 244 -15.66 -12.28 -7.27
C PHE A 244 -15.69 -11.93 -8.75
N VAL A 245 -14.54 -11.69 -9.38
CA VAL A 245 -14.43 -11.33 -10.79
C VAL A 245 -13.33 -12.12 -11.48
N LYS A 246 -13.52 -12.42 -12.76
CA LYS A 246 -12.50 -13.08 -13.56
C LYS A 246 -11.44 -12.06 -13.97
N VAL A 247 -10.34 -12.00 -13.23
CA VAL A 247 -9.15 -11.22 -13.61
C VAL A 247 -8.39 -11.97 -14.70
N PRO A 248 -8.12 -11.38 -15.89
CA PRO A 248 -7.40 -12.06 -16.96
C PRO A 248 -5.88 -12.04 -16.71
N GLN A 249 -5.45 -12.52 -15.53
CA GLN A 249 -4.07 -12.44 -15.07
C GLN A 249 -3.08 -13.03 -16.07
N THR A 250 -3.35 -14.24 -16.60
CA THR A 250 -2.45 -14.90 -17.56
C THR A 250 -2.23 -14.09 -18.83
N LEU A 251 -3.26 -13.38 -19.30
CA LEU A 251 -3.14 -12.48 -20.44
C LEU A 251 -2.29 -11.27 -20.08
N LEU A 252 -2.68 -10.54 -19.03
CA LEU A 252 -2.06 -9.29 -18.64
C LEU A 252 -0.56 -9.45 -18.27
N THR A 253 -0.17 -10.61 -17.72
CA THR A 253 1.22 -10.91 -17.39
C THR A 253 1.99 -11.60 -18.51
N SER A 254 1.43 -11.72 -19.71
CA SER A 254 2.10 -12.38 -20.82
C SER A 254 3.04 -11.44 -21.59
N ALA A 255 4.14 -12.00 -22.09
CA ALA A 255 5.10 -11.25 -22.91
C ALA A 255 4.47 -10.76 -24.23
N ASP A 256 3.56 -11.53 -24.82
CA ASP A 256 2.88 -11.18 -26.07
C ASP A 256 1.95 -9.98 -25.87
N TYR A 257 1.22 -9.94 -24.76
CA TYR A 257 0.36 -8.80 -24.41
C TYR A 257 1.20 -7.54 -24.22
N ALA A 258 2.27 -7.63 -23.42
CA ALA A 258 3.20 -6.54 -23.22
C ALA A 258 3.87 -6.07 -24.54
N ALA A 259 4.18 -6.99 -25.46
CA ALA A 259 4.70 -6.65 -26.79
C ALA A 259 3.65 -5.87 -27.63
N GLY A 260 2.38 -6.27 -27.55
CA GLY A 260 1.27 -5.54 -28.18
C GLY A 260 1.13 -4.12 -27.62
N LEU A 261 1.16 -3.95 -26.29
CA LEU A 261 1.13 -2.64 -25.64
C LEU A 261 2.34 -1.79 -26.04
N ARG A 262 3.55 -2.35 -26.00
CA ARG A 262 4.80 -1.69 -26.40
C ARG A 262 4.74 -1.19 -27.83
N ALA A 263 4.20 -1.95 -28.77
CA ALA A 263 4.07 -1.55 -30.17
C ALA A 263 3.20 -0.29 -30.37
N THR A 264 2.39 0.08 -29.39
CA THR A 264 1.58 1.31 -29.40
C THR A 264 2.32 2.53 -28.83
N ILE A 265 3.52 2.37 -28.29
CA ILE A 265 4.35 3.47 -27.77
C ILE A 265 5.02 4.16 -28.95
N ASN A 266 4.78 5.45 -29.09
CA ASN A 266 5.54 6.27 -30.03
C ASN A 266 6.81 6.77 -29.31
N PRO A 267 8.04 6.50 -29.82
CA PRO A 267 9.27 6.86 -29.10
C PRO A 267 9.52 8.37 -28.96
N ASP A 268 8.85 9.18 -29.79
CA ASP A 268 9.07 10.63 -29.88
C ASP A 268 7.86 11.46 -29.43
N LYS A 269 6.76 10.81 -29.05
CA LYS A 269 5.51 11.52 -28.73
C LYS A 269 4.72 10.81 -27.64
N ALA A 270 4.30 11.57 -26.62
CA ALA A 270 3.42 11.10 -25.57
C ALA A 270 2.04 10.67 -26.10
N THR A 271 1.51 9.57 -25.58
CA THR A 271 0.14 9.13 -25.84
C THR A 271 -0.80 9.91 -24.92
N PRO A 272 -1.72 10.76 -25.44
CA PRO A 272 -2.70 11.42 -24.59
C PRO A 272 -3.60 10.41 -23.87
N SER A 273 -3.75 10.55 -22.56
CA SER A 273 -4.57 9.62 -21.76
C SER A 273 -6.04 9.64 -22.10
N ASN A 274 -6.57 10.74 -22.64
CA ASN A 274 -7.95 10.85 -23.12
C ASN A 274 -8.25 9.97 -24.34
N LEU A 275 -7.26 9.64 -25.14
CA LEU A 275 -7.40 8.61 -26.20
C LEU A 275 -7.61 7.21 -25.59
N LEU A 276 -7.37 7.09 -24.29
CA LEU A 276 -7.55 5.89 -23.49
C LEU A 276 -8.75 6.00 -22.53
N SER A 277 -9.62 7.04 -22.65
CA SER A 277 -10.86 7.39 -21.89
C SER A 277 -10.72 7.62 -20.36
N GLY A 278 -11.20 8.74 -19.82
CA GLY A 278 -11.31 9.08 -18.37
C GLY A 278 -11.24 10.57 -18.02
N ALA A 279 -11.53 10.96 -16.77
CA ALA A 279 -11.53 12.35 -16.24
C ALA A 279 -10.67 12.53 -14.97
N PRO A 280 -10.03 13.68 -14.69
CA PRO A 280 -9.05 13.89 -13.60
C PRO A 280 -9.63 14.29 -12.25
N THR A 281 -8.90 14.06 -11.13
CA THR A 281 -9.26 14.44 -9.76
C THR A 281 -8.05 14.65 -8.82
N PRO A 282 -8.17 15.42 -7.70
CA PRO A 282 -7.08 15.75 -6.75
C PRO A 282 -6.67 14.58 -5.85
N LEU A 283 -5.45 14.65 -5.29
CA LEU A 283 -4.79 13.63 -4.45
C LEU A 283 -4.82 13.98 -2.96
N GLU A 284 -4.93 12.99 -2.07
CA GLU A 284 -4.88 13.13 -0.60
C GLU A 284 -3.72 12.34 0.05
N ASP A 285 -3.43 12.61 1.35
CA ASP A 285 -2.35 12.02 2.15
C ASP A 285 -2.62 10.54 2.52
N GLU A 286 -1.57 9.72 2.56
CA GLU A 286 -1.59 8.24 2.63
C GLU A 286 -0.97 7.70 3.92
N GLU A 287 -1.52 6.59 4.49
CA GLU A 287 -0.95 5.90 5.64
C GLU A 287 -0.86 4.38 5.44
N THR A 288 0.29 3.95 4.99
CA THR A 288 0.68 2.56 4.80
C THR A 288 2.05 2.35 5.43
N THR A 289 2.40 1.13 5.80
CA THR A 289 3.77 0.79 6.22
C THR A 289 4.25 -0.48 5.54
N HIS A 290 5.57 -0.60 5.37
CA HIS A 290 6.22 -1.77 4.81
C HIS A 290 7.42 -2.19 5.64
N PHE A 291 7.67 -3.49 5.72
CA PHE A 291 8.92 -4.03 6.23
C PHE A 291 9.41 -5.20 5.39
N SER A 292 10.72 -5.27 5.23
CA SER A 292 11.47 -6.29 4.47
C SER A 292 12.41 -7.03 5.41
N ILE A 293 12.41 -8.37 5.35
CA ILE A 293 13.26 -9.20 6.21
C ILE A 293 13.90 -10.30 5.37
N ILE A 294 15.19 -10.56 5.62
CA ILE A 294 15.89 -11.80 5.26
C ILE A 294 16.49 -12.35 6.55
N ASP A 295 16.18 -13.58 6.93
CA ASP A 295 16.79 -14.22 8.10
C ASP A 295 18.03 -15.04 7.74
N ALA A 296 18.72 -15.54 8.76
CA ALA A 296 19.95 -16.30 8.59
C ALA A 296 19.78 -17.65 7.86
N ASP A 297 18.55 -18.18 7.85
CA ASP A 297 18.21 -19.41 7.11
C ASP A 297 17.92 -19.10 5.62
N GLY A 298 17.82 -17.81 5.24
CA GLY A 298 17.44 -17.35 3.91
C GLY A 298 15.93 -17.17 3.71
N ASN A 299 15.12 -17.33 4.76
CA ASN A 299 13.69 -17.03 4.68
C ASN A 299 13.48 -15.54 4.45
N ARG A 300 12.42 -15.18 3.73
CA ARG A 300 12.13 -13.80 3.34
C ARG A 300 10.71 -13.41 3.69
N VAL A 301 10.58 -12.17 4.16
CA VAL A 301 9.28 -11.55 4.38
C VAL A 301 9.28 -10.16 3.73
N ALA A 302 8.31 -9.91 2.88
CA ALA A 302 7.91 -8.58 2.43
C ALA A 302 6.47 -8.35 2.89
N ALA A 303 6.24 -7.43 3.80
CA ALA A 303 4.92 -7.20 4.36
C ALA A 303 4.53 -5.72 4.26
N THR A 304 3.41 -5.48 3.59
CA THR A 304 2.79 -4.17 3.48
C THR A 304 1.43 -4.23 4.16
N GLN A 305 1.16 -3.28 5.06
CA GLN A 305 -0.10 -3.17 5.80
C GLN A 305 -0.54 -1.70 5.88
N THR A 306 -1.84 -1.48 5.93
CA THR A 306 -2.41 -0.13 5.83
C THR A 306 -3.71 -0.01 6.62
N VAL A 307 -4.11 1.21 6.87
CA VAL A 307 -5.47 1.62 7.26
C VAL A 307 -6.09 2.54 6.19
N ASN A 308 -5.44 2.64 5.01
CA ASN A 308 -5.70 3.46 3.84
C ASN A 308 -5.23 4.91 4.03
N LEU A 309 -6.10 5.83 4.43
CA LEU A 309 -5.74 7.24 4.64
C LEU A 309 -5.22 7.50 6.06
N LEU A 310 -4.71 8.71 6.29
CA LEU A 310 -4.19 9.19 7.57
C LEU A 310 -5.23 8.99 8.68
N TYR A 311 -4.91 8.12 9.65
CA TYR A 311 -5.80 7.66 10.73
C TYR A 311 -7.04 6.88 10.26
N GLY A 312 -7.06 6.32 9.05
CA GLY A 312 -8.14 5.51 8.54
C GLY A 312 -9.49 6.20 8.67
N SER A 313 -10.52 5.46 9.09
CA SER A 313 -11.86 6.01 9.32
C SER A 313 -11.96 7.04 10.45
N GLY A 314 -10.89 7.27 11.19
CA GLY A 314 -10.90 8.11 12.39
C GLY A 314 -11.65 7.50 13.57
N LEU A 315 -12.24 6.32 13.44
CA LEU A 315 -13.11 5.69 14.43
C LEU A 315 -12.39 4.62 15.26
N ILE A 316 -12.36 4.80 16.56
CA ILE A 316 -12.03 3.74 17.54
C ILE A 316 -13.32 3.33 18.27
N PRO A 317 -13.83 2.10 18.07
CA PRO A 317 -14.93 1.58 18.88
C PRO A 317 -14.54 1.53 20.36
N PRO A 318 -15.36 2.09 21.28
CA PRO A 318 -15.01 2.21 22.70
C PRO A 318 -14.61 0.89 23.34
N GLY A 319 -13.51 0.90 24.12
CA GLY A 319 -13.00 -0.25 24.86
C GLY A 319 -12.34 -1.33 24.02
N THR A 320 -12.00 -1.04 22.75
CA THR A 320 -11.23 -1.92 21.87
C THR A 320 -9.80 -1.44 21.65
N GLY A 321 -9.60 -0.11 21.62
CA GLY A 321 -8.34 0.53 21.22
C GLY A 321 -7.99 0.35 19.73
N VAL A 322 -8.86 -0.27 18.93
CA VAL A 322 -8.65 -0.55 17.52
C VAL A 322 -9.08 0.66 16.69
N LEU A 323 -8.13 1.33 16.05
CA LEU A 323 -8.40 2.34 15.05
C LEU A 323 -8.78 1.61 13.75
N LEU A 324 -9.99 1.86 13.24
CA LEU A 324 -10.50 1.20 12.05
C LEU A 324 -9.95 1.84 10.77
N ASN A 325 -9.77 1.03 9.75
CA ASN A 325 -9.40 1.45 8.40
C ASN A 325 -10.53 2.23 7.73
N ASP A 326 -10.22 2.88 6.60
CA ASP A 326 -11.19 3.45 5.65
C ASP A 326 -11.02 2.86 4.24
N GLU A 327 -10.75 1.56 4.20
CA GLU A 327 -10.41 0.82 2.98
C GLU A 327 -11.58 0.72 1.98
N MET A 328 -12.81 1.05 2.37
CA MET A 328 -13.95 1.07 1.44
C MET A 328 -13.77 2.09 0.31
N ASP A 329 -12.96 3.15 0.52
CA ASP A 329 -12.61 4.14 -0.52
C ASP A 329 -11.86 3.51 -1.71
N ASP A 330 -11.14 2.42 -1.48
CA ASP A 330 -10.43 1.70 -2.54
C ASP A 330 -11.34 0.94 -3.52
N PHE A 331 -12.64 0.81 -3.24
CA PHE A 331 -13.60 0.34 -4.21
C PHE A 331 -13.97 1.40 -5.26
N ALA A 332 -14.42 0.94 -6.42
CA ALA A 332 -15.15 1.79 -7.36
C ALA A 332 -16.58 2.02 -6.82
N LEU A 333 -16.71 2.87 -5.79
CA LEU A 333 -17.99 3.16 -5.12
C LEU A 333 -19.01 3.77 -6.07
N LYS A 334 -18.54 4.54 -7.04
CA LYS A 334 -19.29 5.01 -8.22
C LYS A 334 -18.40 4.79 -9.44
N PRO A 335 -18.77 3.87 -10.36
CA PRO A 335 -17.95 3.58 -11.55
C PRO A 335 -17.61 4.84 -12.34
N GLY A 336 -16.36 4.96 -12.77
CA GLY A 336 -15.85 6.13 -13.48
C GLY A 336 -15.62 7.38 -12.61
N THR A 337 -15.70 7.24 -11.29
CA THR A 337 -15.30 8.29 -10.32
C THR A 337 -14.03 7.83 -9.62
N PRO A 338 -13.03 8.72 -9.45
CA PRO A 338 -11.81 8.36 -8.75
C PRO A 338 -12.00 8.29 -7.23
N ASN A 339 -11.15 7.50 -6.58
CA ASN A 339 -11.01 7.43 -5.12
C ASN A 339 -10.10 8.57 -4.58
N ALA A 340 -9.79 8.56 -3.29
CA ALA A 340 -8.89 9.53 -2.65
C ALA A 340 -7.51 9.63 -3.32
N PHE A 341 -7.02 8.55 -3.92
CA PHE A 341 -5.74 8.54 -4.64
C PHE A 341 -5.83 8.97 -6.11
N GLY A 342 -6.97 9.48 -6.54
CA GLY A 342 -7.21 9.85 -7.93
C GLY A 342 -7.29 8.65 -8.88
N VAL A 343 -7.35 7.41 -8.38
CA VAL A 343 -7.39 6.21 -9.20
C VAL A 343 -8.81 5.89 -9.61
N MET A 344 -9.00 5.79 -10.91
CA MET A 344 -10.28 5.38 -11.48
C MET A 344 -10.57 3.90 -11.25
N GLY A 345 -11.86 3.56 -11.12
CA GLY A 345 -12.32 2.19 -11.03
C GLY A 345 -13.66 1.98 -11.72
N TYR A 346 -13.90 0.75 -12.14
CA TYR A 346 -15.13 0.34 -12.81
C TYR A 346 -15.70 -0.95 -12.16
N GLU A 347 -16.61 -1.63 -12.85
CA GLU A 347 -17.38 -2.76 -12.35
C GLU A 347 -16.55 -3.90 -11.73
N ALA A 348 -15.33 -4.14 -12.25
CA ALA A 348 -14.44 -5.17 -11.70
C ALA A 348 -14.12 -4.93 -10.22
N ASN A 349 -14.02 -3.66 -9.81
CA ASN A 349 -13.74 -3.25 -8.43
C ASN A 349 -14.97 -2.63 -7.72
N ALA A 350 -16.20 -2.82 -8.21
CA ALA A 350 -17.40 -2.37 -7.51
C ALA A 350 -17.61 -3.16 -6.20
N PRO A 351 -18.09 -2.54 -5.11
CA PRO A 351 -18.31 -3.21 -3.83
C PRO A 351 -19.38 -4.27 -3.90
N LYS A 352 -19.17 -5.39 -3.20
CA LYS A 352 -20.16 -6.45 -2.95
C LYS A 352 -19.94 -7.01 -1.55
N PRO A 353 -20.96 -7.51 -0.86
CA PRO A 353 -20.81 -8.13 0.45
C PRO A 353 -19.69 -9.17 0.49
N GLY A 354 -18.75 -9.03 1.43
CA GLY A 354 -17.63 -9.94 1.61
C GLY A 354 -16.49 -9.84 0.57
N LYS A 355 -16.63 -8.97 -0.45
CA LYS A 355 -15.60 -8.72 -1.46
C LYS A 355 -14.47 -7.88 -0.87
N ARG A 356 -13.23 -8.13 -1.31
CA ARG A 356 -12.06 -7.32 -1.00
C ARG A 356 -11.92 -6.19 -2.02
N MET A 357 -11.57 -4.99 -1.54
CA MET A 357 -11.26 -3.84 -2.37
C MET A 357 -9.87 -4.00 -3.01
N LEU A 358 -9.73 -3.53 -4.24
CA LEU A 358 -8.47 -3.56 -4.99
C LEU A 358 -7.38 -2.78 -4.24
N SER A 359 -6.21 -3.37 -4.10
CA SER A 359 -5.04 -2.79 -3.44
C SER A 359 -3.96 -2.39 -4.45
N SER A 360 -3.10 -1.43 -4.07
CA SER A 360 -1.84 -1.15 -4.76
C SER A 360 -0.60 -1.59 -3.96
N MET A 361 -0.76 -2.21 -2.80
CA MET A 361 0.34 -2.73 -2.00
C MET A 361 1.13 -3.80 -2.75
N THR A 362 2.42 -3.61 -2.93
CA THR A 362 3.28 -4.38 -3.84
C THR A 362 4.51 -4.92 -3.13
N PRO A 363 4.35 -5.77 -2.08
CA PRO A 363 5.49 -6.45 -1.48
C PRO A 363 6.17 -7.33 -2.53
N THR A 364 7.51 -7.21 -2.68
CA THR A 364 8.23 -7.82 -3.79
C THR A 364 9.52 -8.48 -3.35
N PHE A 365 9.82 -9.64 -3.92
CA PHE A 365 11.12 -10.30 -3.91
C PHE A 365 11.76 -10.21 -5.29
N MET A 366 13.05 -9.98 -5.32
CA MET A 366 13.89 -10.09 -6.51
C MET A 366 15.01 -11.07 -6.24
N GLU A 367 15.27 -11.96 -7.16
CA GLU A 367 16.34 -12.95 -7.06
C GLU A 367 17.09 -13.08 -8.38
N SER A 368 18.42 -13.02 -8.29
CA SER A 368 19.33 -13.32 -9.37
C SER A 368 20.29 -14.43 -8.92
N LYS A 369 21.20 -14.87 -9.80
CA LYS A 369 22.24 -15.82 -9.44
C LYS A 369 23.03 -15.37 -8.19
N ASP A 370 23.34 -14.08 -8.11
CA ASP A 370 24.29 -13.53 -7.15
C ASP A 370 23.64 -12.73 -6.02
N LYS A 371 22.40 -12.29 -6.19
CA LYS A 371 21.75 -11.36 -5.26
C LYS A 371 20.28 -11.72 -4.99
N VAL A 372 19.85 -11.39 -3.79
CA VAL A 372 18.45 -11.39 -3.38
C VAL A 372 18.11 -10.01 -2.85
N ALA A 373 16.97 -9.45 -3.24
CA ALA A 373 16.44 -8.24 -2.65
C ALA A 373 14.99 -8.44 -2.24
N VAL A 374 14.60 -7.80 -1.14
CA VAL A 374 13.23 -7.71 -0.65
C VAL A 374 12.88 -6.24 -0.51
N LEU A 375 11.79 -5.79 -1.11
CA LEU A 375 11.45 -4.38 -1.11
C LEU A 375 9.95 -4.13 -1.12
N GLY A 376 9.59 -2.93 -0.66
CA GLY A 376 8.25 -2.37 -0.72
C GLY A 376 8.18 -1.02 -0.02
N THR A 377 7.02 -0.36 -0.13
CA THR A 377 6.83 1.00 0.35
C THR A 377 5.36 1.26 0.66
N PRO A 378 5.02 2.18 1.57
CA PRO A 378 3.74 2.88 1.55
C PRO A 378 3.66 3.82 0.34
N GLY A 379 2.47 4.40 0.08
CA GLY A 379 2.34 5.46 -0.93
C GLY A 379 1.11 5.28 -1.85
N GLY A 380 0.01 4.66 -1.40
CA GLY A 380 -1.24 4.46 -2.14
C GLY A 380 -1.02 3.96 -3.55
N SER A 381 -1.56 4.65 -4.54
CA SER A 381 -1.39 4.30 -5.95
C SER A 381 0.06 4.35 -6.43
N ARG A 382 0.90 5.23 -5.84
CA ARG A 382 2.33 5.37 -6.17
C ARG A 382 3.19 4.20 -5.71
N ILE A 383 2.70 3.32 -4.83
CA ILE A 383 3.44 2.13 -4.37
C ILE A 383 3.99 1.35 -5.56
N ILE A 384 3.18 1.10 -6.58
CA ILE A 384 3.56 0.31 -7.76
C ILE A 384 4.76 0.94 -8.49
N THR A 385 4.68 2.24 -8.74
CA THR A 385 5.72 2.95 -9.50
C THR A 385 6.99 3.15 -8.68
N MET A 386 6.88 3.32 -7.36
CA MET A 386 8.04 3.40 -6.48
C MET A 386 8.77 2.05 -6.37
N VAL A 387 8.03 0.94 -6.28
CA VAL A 387 8.62 -0.41 -6.34
C VAL A 387 9.25 -0.66 -7.72
N LEU A 388 8.58 -0.25 -8.81
CA LEU A 388 9.14 -0.29 -10.16
C LEU A 388 10.50 0.41 -10.23
N LEU A 389 10.59 1.67 -9.76
CA LEU A 389 11.86 2.41 -9.77
C LEU A 389 12.93 1.73 -8.90
N GLY A 390 12.53 1.10 -7.80
CA GLY A 390 13.42 0.28 -6.98
C GLY A 390 13.97 -0.93 -7.74
N ILE A 391 13.11 -1.65 -8.48
CA ILE A 391 13.51 -2.77 -9.33
C ILE A 391 14.49 -2.31 -10.43
N LEU A 392 14.18 -1.20 -11.12
CA LEU A 392 15.06 -0.61 -12.12
C LEU A 392 16.41 -0.16 -11.50
N GLY A 393 16.40 0.34 -10.28
CA GLY A 393 17.61 0.70 -9.53
C GLY A 393 18.51 -0.51 -9.25
N TYR A 394 17.94 -1.61 -8.79
CA TYR A 394 18.69 -2.86 -8.59
C TYR A 394 19.23 -3.43 -9.91
N ASP A 395 18.45 -3.39 -10.97
CA ASP A 395 18.89 -3.81 -12.31
C ASP A 395 20.03 -2.94 -12.84
N GLN A 396 20.09 -1.68 -12.46
CA GLN A 396 21.19 -0.77 -12.76
C GLN A 396 22.43 -0.98 -11.88
N GLY A 397 22.35 -1.83 -10.85
CA GLY A 397 23.44 -2.17 -9.95
C GLY A 397 23.54 -1.32 -8.68
N LEU A 398 22.49 -0.56 -8.37
CA LEU A 398 22.43 0.20 -7.11
C LEU A 398 22.33 -0.75 -5.91
N ASN A 399 22.85 -0.33 -4.76
CA ASN A 399 22.71 -1.05 -3.51
C ASN A 399 21.41 -0.66 -2.75
N ALA A 400 21.08 -1.39 -1.68
CA ALA A 400 19.85 -1.21 -0.92
C ALA A 400 19.62 0.25 -0.47
N GLN A 401 20.64 0.94 0.06
CA GLN A 401 20.50 2.32 0.52
C GLN A 401 20.29 3.31 -0.64
N GLN A 402 20.98 3.09 -1.75
CA GLN A 402 20.82 3.91 -2.96
C GLN A 402 19.41 3.73 -3.55
N VAL A 403 18.91 2.49 -3.59
CA VAL A 403 17.54 2.19 -4.04
C VAL A 403 16.49 2.86 -3.15
N ALA A 404 16.65 2.81 -1.82
CA ALA A 404 15.74 3.47 -0.90
C ALA A 404 15.72 5.00 -1.08
N ALA A 405 16.84 5.60 -1.45
CA ALA A 405 17.03 7.04 -1.61
C ALA A 405 16.73 7.57 -3.02
N LEU A 406 16.39 6.70 -4.00
CA LEU A 406 16.14 7.12 -5.38
C LEU A 406 15.09 8.22 -5.45
N PRO A 407 15.34 9.33 -6.18
CA PRO A 407 14.30 10.28 -6.53
C PRO A 407 13.21 9.61 -7.39
N ARG A 408 11.97 10.02 -7.18
CA ARG A 408 10.81 9.31 -7.71
C ARG A 408 9.98 10.16 -8.64
N TYR A 409 9.40 9.50 -9.66
CA TYR A 409 8.37 10.05 -10.51
C TYR A 409 7.27 9.01 -10.74
N HIS A 410 6.09 9.50 -11.08
CA HIS A 410 4.87 8.71 -11.14
C HIS A 410 3.99 9.13 -12.29
N HIS A 411 3.26 8.18 -12.88
CA HIS A 411 2.15 8.39 -13.77
C HIS A 411 1.14 7.26 -13.58
N GLN A 412 -0.14 7.60 -13.45
CA GLN A 412 -1.20 6.61 -13.19
C GLN A 412 -2.33 6.65 -14.21
N TRP A 413 -1.99 6.94 -15.49
CA TRP A 413 -2.93 7.12 -16.59
C TRP A 413 -3.75 8.40 -16.43
N LEU A 414 -4.48 8.57 -15.33
CA LEU A 414 -5.21 9.78 -14.96
C LEU A 414 -4.94 10.13 -13.49
N PRO A 415 -4.67 11.41 -13.20
CA PRO A 415 -4.50 12.54 -14.14
C PRO A 415 -3.39 12.28 -15.16
N ASP A 416 -3.51 12.90 -16.37
CA ASP A 416 -2.53 12.76 -17.45
C ASP A 416 -1.34 13.69 -17.25
N ALA A 417 -0.58 13.41 -16.20
CA ALA A 417 0.60 14.18 -15.81
C ALA A 417 1.67 13.27 -15.20
N ILE A 418 2.93 13.62 -15.45
CA ILE A 418 4.07 13.07 -14.73
C ILE A 418 4.24 13.89 -13.46
N ASP A 419 3.98 13.27 -12.32
CA ASP A 419 4.28 13.84 -11.02
C ASP A 419 5.70 13.40 -10.61
N ALA A 420 6.52 14.32 -10.12
CA ALA A 420 7.93 14.05 -9.85
C ALA A 420 8.43 14.77 -8.60
N GLU A 421 9.30 14.09 -7.84
CA GLU A 421 10.05 14.71 -6.75
C GLU A 421 11.08 15.73 -7.26
N PRO A 422 11.55 16.62 -6.37
CA PRO A 422 12.72 17.43 -6.67
C PRO A 422 13.88 16.53 -7.11
N ASN A 423 14.55 16.90 -8.21
CA ASN A 423 15.69 16.17 -8.79
C ASN A 423 15.38 14.76 -9.36
N ALA A 424 14.12 14.34 -9.43
CA ALA A 424 13.77 13.08 -10.09
C ALA A 424 13.87 13.16 -11.61
N ILE A 425 13.64 14.34 -12.16
CA ILE A 425 13.75 14.65 -13.60
C ILE A 425 14.50 15.98 -13.72
N SER A 426 15.59 15.99 -14.48
CA SER A 426 16.33 17.21 -14.73
C SER A 426 15.51 18.24 -15.52
N ALA A 427 15.78 19.53 -15.35
CA ALA A 427 15.10 20.59 -16.08
C ALA A 427 15.25 20.44 -17.61
N ALA A 428 16.39 19.92 -18.06
CA ALA A 428 16.61 19.65 -19.48
C ALA A 428 15.71 18.50 -19.99
N ALA A 429 15.62 17.41 -19.22
CA ALA A 429 14.75 16.28 -19.54
C ALA A 429 13.27 16.68 -19.47
N ALA A 430 12.86 17.46 -18.49
CA ALA A 430 11.49 17.96 -18.36
C ALA A 430 11.06 18.78 -19.60
N LYS A 431 11.91 19.67 -20.12
CA LYS A 431 11.66 20.40 -21.36
C LYS A 431 11.51 19.47 -22.58
N GLN A 432 12.33 18.43 -22.67
CA GLN A 432 12.23 17.45 -23.75
C GLN A 432 10.92 16.65 -23.65
N LEU A 433 10.55 16.21 -22.44
CA LEU A 433 9.28 15.50 -22.18
C LEU A 433 8.07 16.38 -22.53
N GLN A 434 8.11 17.66 -22.19
CA GLN A 434 7.06 18.63 -22.56
C GLN A 434 6.99 18.79 -24.08
N ALA A 435 8.13 18.85 -24.78
CA ALA A 435 8.18 18.89 -26.25
C ALA A 435 7.62 17.61 -26.89
N MET A 436 7.76 16.45 -26.23
CA MET A 436 7.10 15.19 -26.62
C MET A 436 5.60 15.16 -26.35
N GLY A 437 5.07 16.14 -25.61
CA GLY A 437 3.64 16.27 -25.28
C GLY A 437 3.24 15.78 -23.90
N HIS A 438 4.19 15.45 -23.00
CA HIS A 438 3.89 15.17 -21.61
C HIS A 438 3.58 16.46 -20.81
N THR A 439 2.61 16.40 -19.93
CA THR A 439 2.52 17.33 -18.79
C THR A 439 3.50 16.86 -17.73
N VAL A 440 4.39 17.74 -17.25
CA VAL A 440 5.35 17.42 -16.19
C VAL A 440 5.12 18.37 -15.02
N GLU A 441 4.70 17.82 -13.90
CA GLU A 441 4.48 18.54 -12.64
C GLU A 441 5.73 18.39 -11.78
N LEU A 442 6.52 19.46 -11.72
CA LEU A 442 7.65 19.58 -10.81
C LEU A 442 7.22 20.41 -9.59
N PRO A 443 7.64 20.03 -8.38
CA PRO A 443 7.35 20.86 -7.21
C PRO A 443 7.98 22.25 -7.38
N PRO A 444 7.36 23.32 -6.86
CA PRO A 444 7.99 24.63 -6.81
C PRO A 444 9.34 24.50 -6.09
N ASP A 445 10.34 25.22 -6.59
CA ASP A 445 11.72 25.16 -6.10
C ASP A 445 11.77 25.15 -4.58
N ALA A 446 12.59 24.26 -4.01
CA ALA A 446 12.77 24.10 -2.57
C ALA A 446 13.26 25.37 -1.85
N ALA A 447 13.58 26.44 -2.60
CA ALA A 447 14.00 27.75 -2.11
C ALA A 447 12.90 28.55 -1.38
N GLU A 448 11.63 28.22 -1.55
CA GLU A 448 10.52 28.98 -0.92
C GLU A 448 9.88 28.29 0.29
N GLY A 449 10.56 27.35 0.95
CA GLY A 449 10.06 26.74 2.19
C GLY A 449 8.71 26.02 2.06
N GLY A 450 8.29 25.77 0.85
CA GLY A 450 7.15 24.90 0.55
C GLY A 450 7.52 23.48 0.97
N ARG A 451 6.91 23.00 2.05
CA ARG A 451 6.87 21.59 2.39
C ARG A 451 6.06 20.89 1.31
N GLY A 452 6.68 20.68 0.15
CA GLY A 452 6.17 19.69 -0.79
C GLY A 452 5.99 18.40 0.01
N SER A 453 4.80 17.83 -0.01
CA SER A 453 4.44 16.73 0.87
C SER A 453 5.37 15.54 0.62
N SER A 454 6.48 15.47 1.37
CA SER A 454 7.43 14.33 1.34
C SER A 454 6.71 12.99 1.60
N HIS A 455 5.50 13.06 2.13
CA HIS A 455 4.71 11.91 2.53
C HIS A 455 4.08 11.12 1.36
N VAL A 456 3.72 11.77 0.27
CA VAL A 456 3.16 11.10 -0.93
C VAL A 456 4.19 10.22 -1.66
N TRP A 457 5.48 10.41 -1.38
CA TRP A 457 6.56 9.64 -1.99
C TRP A 457 6.98 8.42 -1.19
N GLY A 458 6.17 8.00 -0.26
CA GLY A 458 6.32 6.76 0.47
C GLY A 458 7.44 6.73 1.48
N ASN A 459 7.86 5.52 1.81
CA ASN A 459 8.92 5.20 2.76
C ASN A 459 9.47 3.82 2.40
N LEU A 460 10.24 3.74 1.31
CA LEU A 460 10.73 2.47 0.78
C LEU A 460 11.70 1.81 1.76
N GLN A 461 11.38 0.58 2.11
CA GLN A 461 12.21 -0.26 2.95
C GLN A 461 12.69 -1.45 2.14
N THR A 462 13.98 -1.71 2.14
CA THR A 462 14.55 -2.80 1.37
C THR A 462 15.70 -3.46 2.11
N VAL A 463 15.94 -4.73 1.83
CA VAL A 463 17.10 -5.49 2.27
C VAL A 463 17.67 -6.28 1.09
N GLU A 464 18.97 -6.29 0.97
CA GLU A 464 19.74 -6.98 -0.08
C GLU A 464 20.69 -7.98 0.53
N TRP A 465 20.78 -9.15 -0.03
CA TRP A 465 21.80 -10.15 0.25
C TRP A 465 22.63 -10.40 -1.01
N ASP A 466 23.91 -10.02 -0.95
CA ASP A 466 24.88 -10.39 -1.96
C ASP A 466 25.48 -11.76 -1.60
N ARG A 467 25.18 -12.77 -2.42
CA ARG A 467 25.62 -14.15 -2.20
C ARG A 467 27.09 -14.37 -2.45
N ARG A 468 27.73 -13.55 -3.31
CA ARG A 468 29.15 -13.67 -3.63
C ARG A 468 30.02 -13.28 -2.45
N SER A 469 29.68 -12.14 -1.85
CA SER A 469 30.39 -11.64 -0.66
C SER A 469 29.81 -12.14 0.65
N ASN A 470 28.65 -12.81 0.61
CA ASN A 470 27.83 -13.18 1.75
C ASN A 470 27.53 -11.99 2.68
N THR A 471 27.22 -10.84 2.10
CA THR A 471 26.91 -9.61 2.85
C THR A 471 25.44 -9.23 2.75
N LEU A 472 24.88 -8.82 3.90
CA LEU A 472 23.55 -8.24 4.00
C LEU A 472 23.66 -6.71 4.09
N GLN A 473 22.78 -6.01 3.39
CA GLN A 473 22.62 -4.58 3.48
C GLN A 473 21.13 -4.22 3.63
N GLY A 474 20.82 -3.29 4.54
CA GLY A 474 19.50 -2.71 4.64
C GLY A 474 19.49 -1.29 4.08
N GLY A 475 18.40 -0.91 3.40
CA GLY A 475 18.13 0.44 2.94
C GLY A 475 16.82 0.94 3.54
N SER A 476 16.88 2.07 4.24
CA SER A 476 15.71 2.79 4.75
C SER A 476 15.61 4.15 4.07
N ASP A 477 14.41 4.49 3.68
CA ASP A 477 14.11 5.73 2.99
C ASP A 477 14.48 6.97 3.83
N PRO A 478 15.32 7.86 3.32
CA PRO A 478 15.72 9.06 4.07
C PRO A 478 14.59 10.11 4.22
N ARG A 479 13.48 9.95 3.51
CA ARG A 479 12.32 10.89 3.58
C ARG A 479 11.57 10.79 4.90
N ASN A 480 11.69 9.67 5.59
CA ASN A 480 10.93 9.40 6.81
C ASN A 480 11.88 9.16 8.00
N GLU A 481 11.74 9.99 9.03
CA GLU A 481 12.56 9.93 10.26
C GLU A 481 12.28 8.66 11.10
N VAL A 482 11.19 7.94 10.86
CA VAL A 482 10.79 6.76 11.65
C VAL A 482 11.18 5.42 11.00
N GLY A 483 11.68 5.43 9.77
CA GLY A 483 12.20 4.24 9.10
C GLY A 483 13.59 3.86 9.62
N LYS A 484 13.89 2.54 9.68
CA LYS A 484 15.20 2.04 10.06
C LYS A 484 15.56 0.76 9.30
N ALA A 485 16.81 0.66 8.86
CA ALA A 485 17.40 -0.59 8.40
C ALA A 485 18.43 -1.08 9.41
N GLU A 486 18.47 -2.38 9.67
CA GLU A 486 19.38 -2.98 10.63
C GLU A 486 19.83 -4.36 10.15
N VAL A 487 21.14 -4.63 10.24
CA VAL A 487 21.71 -5.96 10.03
C VAL A 487 22.19 -6.46 11.38
N ILE A 488 21.63 -7.57 11.83
CA ILE A 488 21.95 -8.18 13.11
C ILE A 488 22.93 -9.31 12.86
N ALA A 489 24.14 -9.20 13.42
CA ALA A 489 25.09 -10.30 13.41
C ALA A 489 24.55 -11.47 14.24
N GLN A 490 24.74 -12.70 13.75
CA GLN A 490 24.47 -13.85 14.60
C GLN A 490 25.50 -13.87 15.76
N PRO A 491 25.05 -14.20 16.99
CA PRO A 491 25.95 -14.31 18.14
C PRO A 491 26.96 -15.46 17.97
#